data_e1810dbc76c8dbd02239325b67c31ae3
#
_entry.id   e1810dbc76c8dbd02239325b67c31ae3
#
_cell.length_a   1.000
_cell.length_b   1.000
_cell.length_c   1.000
_cell.angle_alpha   90.00
_cell.angle_beta   90.00
_cell.angle_gamma   90.00
#
_symmetry.space_group_name_H-M   'P 1'
#
loop_
_entity.id
_entity.type
_entity.pdbx_description
1 polymer ?
#
loop_
_entity_poly.entity_id
_entity_poly.type
_entity_poly.pdbx_seq_one_letter_code
_entity_poly.pdbx_strand_id
1 'polypeptide(L)'
;MSLHVSEIGQSDQPDGRVSGRAAESTFAEVDDNARTIPAIEFRDVLLAFDDRIVLNKLSFRVLKGETKIILGGSGGGKSTIIKLVLGLLKPDAGQIFVDGEDITNHNEVQMMSVRKKIGMVFQEGALFDSLSVYDNVAYRLHEQGLPEEEVEPEVRRMLRFVNLEDAIDKMPAELSGGMRRRVGIARALIGDPKIVLFDEPTAGLDPPTARTICELAMKLRDLEDVSSIFVTHEMNNLEYLCSEYAVVNEEGAVVFEREGERLCLTNCKVMMMREGNIIFSGTDESLRRAEDPYIQKFLRGH
;
A
#
# COMPACT_ATOMS: atom_id res chain seq x y z
N MET A 1 26.32 67.45 -37.01
CA MET A 1 25.35 68.44 -36.48
C MET A 1 24.95 67.88 -35.14
N SER A 2 25.65 68.33 -34.16
CA SER A 2 25.29 69.21 -33.02
C SER A 2 24.51 68.43 -31.97
N LEU A 3 25.18 68.01 -30.87
CA LEU A 3 25.49 68.69 -29.64
C LEU A 3 24.28 69.02 -28.75
N HIS A 4 24.20 68.47 -27.55
CA HIS A 4 24.50 69.03 -26.21
C HIS A 4 24.18 67.95 -25.16
N VAL A 5 25.02 67.44 -24.33
CA VAL A 5 25.80 67.80 -23.13
C VAL A 5 25.08 68.68 -22.11
N SER A 6 24.95 68.14 -20.91
CA SER A 6 25.30 68.64 -19.55
C SER A 6 24.48 67.86 -18.50
N GLU A 7 25.12 67.18 -17.64
CA GLU A 7 25.87 67.47 -16.38
C GLU A 7 25.01 67.36 -15.11
N ILE A 8 25.44 66.42 -14.28
CA ILE A 8 25.88 66.48 -12.88
C ILE A 8 24.76 66.56 -11.79
N GLY A 9 24.85 65.62 -10.85
CA GLY A 9 24.30 65.75 -9.51
C GLY A 9 24.40 64.45 -8.68
N GLN A 10 25.34 64.46 -7.78
CA GLN A 10 25.85 63.47 -6.84
C GLN A 10 24.88 62.94 -5.81
N SER A 11 25.25 61.73 -5.34
CA SER A 11 25.25 61.20 -3.94
C SER A 11 23.89 60.78 -3.35
N ASP A 12 23.72 59.50 -3.04
CA ASP A 12 23.95 58.88 -1.75
C ASP A 12 23.69 57.36 -1.78
N GLN A 13 24.65 56.61 -1.32
CA GLN A 13 24.46 55.27 -0.76
C GLN A 13 24.22 55.42 0.74
N PRO A 14 23.79 54.38 1.56
CA PRO A 14 23.46 53.00 1.28
C PRO A 14 22.19 52.55 2.01
N ASP A 15 21.57 51.45 1.64
CA ASP A 15 21.23 50.44 2.65
C ASP A 15 20.92 49.09 2.01
N GLY A 16 21.74 48.13 2.37
CA GLY A 16 21.56 46.74 1.98
C GLY A 16 20.39 46.10 2.70
N ARG A 17 19.40 45.68 1.91
CA ARG A 17 18.50 44.59 2.30
C ARG A 17 18.38 43.63 1.12
N VAL A 18 19.15 42.56 1.23
CA VAL A 18 18.95 41.34 0.45
C VAL A 18 17.63 40.74 0.89
N SER A 19 16.55 41.04 0.16
CA SER A 19 15.32 40.29 0.30
C SER A 19 15.49 38.94 -0.40
N GLY A 20 15.90 37.94 0.37
CA GLY A 20 15.79 36.54 -0.02
C GLY A 20 14.29 36.24 -0.24
N ARG A 21 13.89 36.19 -1.51
CA ARG A 21 12.64 35.53 -1.86
C ARG A 21 12.84 34.03 -1.56
N ALA A 22 12.30 33.58 -0.43
CA ALA A 22 12.03 32.20 -0.20
C ALA A 22 11.17 31.73 -1.38
N ALA A 23 11.64 30.69 -2.08
CA ALA A 23 10.82 29.94 -3.00
C ALA A 23 9.69 29.33 -2.17
N GLU A 24 8.51 29.94 -2.20
CA GLU A 24 7.28 29.30 -1.81
C GLU A 24 7.10 28.13 -2.77
N SER A 25 7.41 26.93 -2.28
CA SER A 25 6.96 25.68 -2.91
C SER A 25 5.44 25.72 -2.90
N THR A 26 4.84 26.04 -4.04
CA THR A 26 3.45 25.77 -4.32
C THR A 26 3.26 24.26 -4.22
N PHE A 27 2.93 23.77 -3.01
CA PHE A 27 2.24 22.51 -2.88
C PHE A 27 0.96 22.68 -3.69
N ALA A 28 0.87 21.96 -4.82
CA ALA A 28 -0.35 21.86 -5.58
C ALA A 28 -1.44 21.47 -4.58
N GLU A 29 -2.49 22.28 -4.47
CA GLU A 29 -3.73 21.88 -3.82
C GLU A 29 -4.19 20.61 -4.52
N VAL A 30 -3.91 19.48 -3.90
CA VAL A 30 -4.40 18.17 -4.37
C VAL A 30 -5.91 18.26 -4.28
N ASP A 31 -6.57 18.09 -5.40
CA ASP A 31 -8.02 18.13 -5.55
C ASP A 31 -8.67 17.24 -4.46
N ASP A 32 -9.11 17.87 -3.38
CA ASP A 32 -9.70 17.24 -2.20
C ASP A 32 -10.97 16.45 -2.57
N ASN A 33 -11.56 16.74 -3.72
CA ASN A 33 -12.72 16.03 -4.28
C ASN A 33 -12.37 14.66 -4.87
N ALA A 34 -11.17 14.46 -5.41
CA ALA A 34 -10.74 13.15 -5.94
C ALA A 34 -10.41 12.15 -4.82
N ARG A 35 -10.07 12.64 -3.61
CA ARG A 35 -9.83 11.82 -2.41
C ARG A 35 -11.10 11.51 -1.61
N THR A 36 -12.25 12.09 -1.93
CA THR A 36 -13.50 11.88 -1.20
C THR A 36 -14.09 10.48 -1.39
N ILE A 37 -13.79 9.78 -2.50
CA ILE A 37 -14.22 8.39 -2.72
C ILE A 37 -13.13 7.46 -2.19
N PRO A 38 -13.36 6.70 -1.10
CA PRO A 38 -12.40 5.74 -0.59
C PRO A 38 -12.09 4.64 -1.61
N ALA A 39 -10.85 4.12 -1.58
CA ALA A 39 -10.49 2.92 -2.33
C ALA A 39 -11.25 1.69 -1.83
N ILE A 40 -11.43 1.59 -0.49
CA ILE A 40 -12.23 0.54 0.16
C ILE A 40 -13.03 1.20 1.29
N GLU A 41 -14.32 0.82 1.43
CA GLU A 41 -15.15 1.24 2.54
C GLU A 41 -16.02 0.09 3.05
N PHE A 42 -16.04 -0.09 4.36
CA PHE A 42 -16.94 -0.98 5.09
C PHE A 42 -17.91 -0.13 5.90
N ARG A 43 -19.21 -0.46 5.83
CA ARG A 43 -20.28 0.21 6.58
C ARG A 43 -21.09 -0.83 7.35
N ASP A 44 -20.92 -0.86 8.66
CA ASP A 44 -21.63 -1.74 9.62
C ASP A 44 -21.63 -3.21 9.19
N VAL A 45 -20.50 -3.69 8.66
CA VAL A 45 -20.36 -5.05 8.13
C VAL A 45 -20.37 -6.07 9.26
N LEU A 46 -21.35 -6.97 9.21
CA LEU A 46 -21.49 -8.11 10.11
C LEU A 46 -21.26 -9.40 9.32
N LEU A 47 -20.50 -10.31 9.91
CA LEU A 47 -20.34 -11.67 9.39
C LEU A 47 -20.26 -12.65 10.54
N ALA A 48 -21.05 -13.72 10.47
CA ALA A 48 -21.01 -14.83 11.40
C ALA A 48 -20.85 -16.16 10.63
N PHE A 49 -20.27 -17.15 11.28
CA PHE A 49 -20.32 -18.54 10.83
C PHE A 49 -21.00 -19.33 11.94
N ASP A 50 -22.13 -19.95 11.61
CA ASP A 50 -23.01 -20.57 12.58
C ASP A 50 -23.36 -19.59 13.72
N ASP A 51 -23.07 -19.94 14.97
CA ASP A 51 -23.34 -19.09 16.14
C ASP A 51 -22.16 -18.14 16.50
N ARG A 52 -21.07 -18.14 15.70
CA ARG A 52 -19.88 -17.35 15.99
C ARG A 52 -19.81 -16.09 15.15
N ILE A 53 -19.94 -14.93 15.77
CA ILE A 53 -19.67 -13.64 15.12
C ILE A 53 -18.17 -13.53 14.85
N VAL A 54 -17.80 -13.32 13.59
CA VAL A 54 -16.40 -13.14 13.13
C VAL A 54 -16.09 -11.67 12.89
N LEU A 55 -17.07 -10.91 12.38
CA LEU A 55 -16.98 -9.44 12.26
C LEU A 55 -18.28 -8.85 12.84
N ASN A 56 -18.13 -7.88 13.73
CA ASN A 56 -19.24 -7.28 14.46
C ASN A 56 -19.43 -5.81 14.07
N LYS A 57 -20.30 -5.55 13.08
CA LYS A 57 -20.65 -4.21 12.58
C LYS A 57 -19.40 -3.34 12.29
N LEU A 58 -18.46 -3.91 11.55
CA LEU A 58 -17.22 -3.24 11.19
C LEU A 58 -17.48 -2.06 10.26
N SER A 59 -16.94 -0.88 10.62
CA SER A 59 -16.97 0.32 9.77
C SER A 59 -15.59 0.95 9.72
N PHE A 60 -15.00 1.05 8.52
CA PHE A 60 -13.71 1.72 8.28
C PHE A 60 -13.57 2.10 6.81
N ARG A 61 -12.57 2.94 6.52
CA ARG A 61 -12.23 3.37 5.16
C ARG A 61 -10.73 3.23 4.92
N VAL A 62 -10.36 2.95 3.67
CA VAL A 62 -9.02 3.09 3.12
C VAL A 62 -9.09 4.15 2.06
N LEU A 63 -8.37 5.25 2.22
CA LEU A 63 -8.36 6.33 1.24
C LEU A 63 -7.49 5.96 0.03
N LYS A 64 -7.63 6.69 -1.08
CA LYS A 64 -6.76 6.51 -2.25
C LYS A 64 -5.31 6.85 -1.87
N GLY A 65 -4.37 6.00 -2.30
CA GLY A 65 -2.95 6.11 -1.95
C GLY A 65 -2.62 5.82 -0.48
N GLU A 66 -3.60 5.37 0.35
CA GLU A 66 -3.38 5.04 1.76
C GLU A 66 -2.98 3.57 1.92
N THR A 67 -2.03 3.29 2.81
CA THR A 67 -1.80 1.96 3.37
C THR A 67 -2.51 1.84 4.72
N LYS A 68 -3.51 0.96 4.80
CA LYS A 68 -4.18 0.59 6.05
C LYS A 68 -3.56 -0.67 6.62
N ILE A 69 -2.80 -0.55 7.71
CA ILE A 69 -2.27 -1.70 8.43
C ILE A 69 -3.33 -2.25 9.37
N ILE A 70 -3.63 -3.54 9.25
CA ILE A 70 -4.56 -4.23 10.14
C ILE A 70 -3.78 -5.15 11.07
N LEU A 71 -3.75 -4.78 12.35
CA LEU A 71 -3.11 -5.53 13.43
C LEU A 71 -4.11 -6.38 14.21
N GLY A 72 -3.62 -7.40 14.88
CA GLY A 72 -4.41 -8.20 15.82
C GLY A 72 -3.96 -9.65 15.90
N GLY A 73 -4.42 -10.37 16.91
CA GLY A 73 -4.13 -11.79 17.10
C GLY A 73 -4.71 -12.69 16.02
N SER A 74 -4.23 -13.95 15.97
CA SER A 74 -4.79 -14.98 15.08
C SER A 74 -6.29 -15.19 15.36
N GLY A 75 -7.08 -15.40 14.30
CA GLY A 75 -8.53 -15.59 14.39
C GLY A 75 -9.33 -14.31 14.68
N GLY A 76 -8.71 -13.12 14.67
CA GLY A 76 -9.36 -11.83 14.90
C GLY A 76 -10.21 -11.30 13.73
N GLY A 77 -10.33 -12.03 12.60
CA GLY A 77 -11.13 -11.61 11.44
C GLY A 77 -10.35 -10.88 10.35
N LYS A 78 -9.02 -10.69 10.49
CA LYS A 78 -8.18 -9.92 9.54
C LYS A 78 -8.25 -10.45 8.10
N SER A 79 -7.94 -11.73 7.88
CA SER A 79 -8.03 -12.35 6.54
C SER A 79 -9.47 -12.45 6.03
N THR A 80 -10.46 -12.40 6.93
CA THR A 80 -11.87 -12.36 6.56
C THR A 80 -12.22 -11.04 5.86
N ILE A 81 -11.65 -9.91 6.30
CA ILE A 81 -11.79 -8.61 5.63
C ILE A 81 -11.31 -8.72 4.17
N ILE A 82 -10.11 -9.30 3.97
CA ILE A 82 -9.55 -9.51 2.63
C ILE A 82 -10.50 -10.36 1.75
N LYS A 83 -11.02 -11.46 2.29
CA LYS A 83 -11.96 -12.33 1.57
C LYS A 83 -13.26 -11.62 1.20
N LEU A 84 -13.76 -10.73 2.04
CA LEU A 84 -14.94 -9.90 1.77
C LEU A 84 -14.67 -8.88 0.65
N VAL A 85 -13.53 -8.20 0.66
CA VAL A 85 -13.11 -7.26 -0.41
C VAL A 85 -12.99 -7.99 -1.75
N LEU A 86 -12.49 -9.23 -1.75
CA LEU A 86 -12.38 -10.06 -2.95
C LEU A 86 -13.72 -10.71 -3.37
N GLY A 87 -14.79 -10.53 -2.59
CA GLY A 87 -16.09 -11.17 -2.82
C GLY A 87 -16.07 -12.70 -2.71
N LEU A 88 -15.07 -13.27 -2.02
CA LEU A 88 -14.97 -14.70 -1.71
C LEU A 88 -15.91 -15.09 -0.55
N LEU A 89 -16.32 -14.11 0.23
CA LEU A 89 -17.35 -14.17 1.26
C LEU A 89 -18.35 -13.03 1.04
N LYS A 90 -19.58 -13.23 1.48
CA LYS A 90 -20.59 -12.18 1.54
C LYS A 90 -20.92 -11.86 2.99
N PRO A 91 -21.12 -10.57 3.34
CA PRO A 91 -21.53 -10.22 4.69
C PRO A 91 -22.99 -10.61 4.94
N ASP A 92 -23.33 -10.86 6.21
CA ASP A 92 -24.71 -11.10 6.64
C ASP A 92 -25.51 -9.79 6.74
N ALA A 93 -24.80 -8.67 7.03
CA ALA A 93 -25.38 -7.33 7.05
C ALA A 93 -24.30 -6.28 6.80
N GLY A 94 -24.74 -5.05 6.49
CA GLY A 94 -23.86 -3.93 6.17
C GLY A 94 -23.54 -3.86 4.68
N GLN A 95 -22.60 -2.97 4.32
CA GLN A 95 -22.23 -2.72 2.92
C GLN A 95 -20.71 -2.63 2.75
N ILE A 96 -20.23 -3.05 1.59
CA ILE A 96 -18.82 -3.01 1.20
C ILE A 96 -18.69 -2.31 -0.13
N PHE A 97 -17.83 -1.29 -0.19
CA PHE A 97 -17.56 -0.52 -1.40
C PHE A 97 -16.09 -0.68 -1.80
N VAL A 98 -15.85 -0.82 -3.10
CA VAL A 98 -14.52 -0.79 -3.71
C VAL A 98 -14.53 0.28 -4.79
N ASP A 99 -13.66 1.28 -4.66
CA ASP A 99 -13.58 2.44 -5.57
C ASP A 99 -14.96 3.12 -5.79
N GLY A 100 -15.76 3.21 -4.72
CA GLY A 100 -17.10 3.79 -4.71
C GLY A 100 -18.22 2.88 -5.23
N GLU A 101 -17.91 1.70 -5.75
CA GLU A 101 -18.87 0.69 -6.23
C GLU A 101 -19.33 -0.21 -5.08
N ASP A 102 -20.64 -0.32 -4.83
CA ASP A 102 -21.19 -1.25 -3.83
C ASP A 102 -21.11 -2.69 -4.34
N ILE A 103 -20.19 -3.46 -3.75
CA ILE A 103 -19.91 -4.85 -4.14
C ILE A 103 -20.66 -5.88 -3.28
N THR A 104 -21.44 -5.45 -2.29
CA THR A 104 -22.04 -6.29 -1.24
C THR A 104 -22.78 -7.50 -1.80
N ASN A 105 -23.55 -7.27 -2.85
CA ASN A 105 -24.40 -8.30 -3.46
C ASN A 105 -23.93 -8.74 -4.85
N HIS A 106 -22.73 -8.34 -5.28
CA HIS A 106 -22.18 -8.70 -6.58
C HIS A 106 -22.19 -10.23 -6.78
N ASN A 107 -22.55 -10.65 -7.99
CA ASN A 107 -22.35 -12.02 -8.45
C ASN A 107 -20.91 -12.20 -8.96
N GLU A 108 -20.53 -13.43 -9.30
CA GLU A 108 -19.18 -13.77 -9.73
C GLU A 108 -18.73 -12.97 -10.97
N VAL A 109 -19.62 -12.79 -11.94
CA VAL A 109 -19.31 -12.02 -13.17
C VAL A 109 -19.02 -10.56 -12.86
N GLN A 110 -19.80 -9.94 -11.97
CA GLN A 110 -19.54 -8.56 -11.51
C GLN A 110 -18.25 -8.46 -10.73
N MET A 111 -17.96 -9.44 -9.85
CA MET A 111 -16.73 -9.48 -9.09
C MET A 111 -15.46 -9.63 -9.96
N MET A 112 -15.56 -10.22 -11.16
CA MET A 112 -14.41 -10.29 -12.08
C MET A 112 -13.90 -8.89 -12.46
N SER A 113 -14.80 -7.92 -12.68
CA SER A 113 -14.41 -6.54 -12.99
C SER A 113 -13.76 -5.83 -11.80
N VAL A 114 -14.25 -6.08 -10.59
CA VAL A 114 -13.69 -5.54 -9.36
C VAL A 114 -12.29 -6.11 -9.08
N ARG A 115 -12.14 -7.45 -9.21
CA ARG A 115 -10.85 -8.13 -9.00
C ARG A 115 -9.77 -7.71 -10.01
N LYS A 116 -10.15 -7.20 -11.18
CA LYS A 116 -9.19 -6.59 -12.12
C LYS A 116 -8.49 -5.34 -11.55
N LYS A 117 -9.12 -4.65 -10.61
CA LYS A 117 -8.56 -3.47 -9.94
C LYS A 117 -7.71 -3.82 -8.71
N ILE A 118 -7.69 -5.10 -8.29
CA ILE A 118 -7.11 -5.56 -7.03
C ILE A 118 -5.98 -6.55 -7.29
N GLY A 119 -4.82 -6.32 -6.68
CA GLY A 119 -3.75 -7.29 -6.55
C GLY A 119 -3.84 -8.00 -5.20
N MET A 120 -3.55 -9.30 -5.15
CA MET A 120 -3.53 -10.07 -3.91
C MET A 120 -2.18 -10.73 -3.68
N VAL A 121 -1.58 -10.43 -2.53
CA VAL A 121 -0.33 -11.01 -2.04
C VAL A 121 -0.64 -11.92 -0.87
N PHE A 122 -0.42 -13.21 -1.04
CA PHE A 122 -0.66 -14.24 -0.04
C PHE A 122 0.56 -14.49 0.83
N GLN A 123 0.33 -15.02 2.02
CA GLN A 123 1.35 -15.32 3.03
C GLN A 123 2.55 -16.13 2.50
N GLU A 124 2.34 -17.13 1.63
CA GLU A 124 3.41 -17.97 1.06
C GLU A 124 3.68 -17.68 -0.43
N GLY A 125 3.16 -16.55 -0.95
CA GLY A 125 3.23 -16.20 -2.37
C GLY A 125 2.20 -16.93 -3.23
N ALA A 126 1.71 -18.11 -2.82
CA ALA A 126 0.70 -18.94 -3.50
C ALA A 126 0.96 -19.10 -5.01
N LEU A 127 2.20 -19.40 -5.38
CA LEU A 127 2.57 -19.63 -6.78
C LEU A 127 1.99 -20.94 -7.29
N PHE A 128 1.73 -21.01 -8.57
CA PHE A 128 1.44 -22.26 -9.27
C PHE A 128 2.73 -23.04 -9.42
N ASP A 129 2.85 -24.16 -8.71
CA ASP A 129 4.09 -24.98 -8.67
C ASP A 129 4.49 -25.56 -10.02
N SER A 130 3.53 -25.75 -10.92
CA SER A 130 3.72 -26.27 -12.27
C SER A 130 4.10 -25.22 -13.32
N LEU A 131 4.11 -23.94 -12.94
CA LEU A 131 4.41 -22.82 -13.83
C LEU A 131 5.77 -22.20 -13.44
N SER A 132 6.52 -21.73 -14.45
CA SER A 132 7.74 -20.96 -14.24
C SER A 132 7.44 -19.63 -13.51
N VAL A 133 8.48 -18.92 -13.09
CA VAL A 133 8.35 -17.55 -12.57
C VAL A 133 7.70 -16.65 -13.61
N TYR A 134 8.16 -16.75 -14.88
CA TYR A 134 7.56 -16.05 -16.00
C TYR A 134 6.05 -16.29 -16.08
N ASP A 135 5.64 -17.55 -16.21
CA ASP A 135 4.23 -17.93 -16.39
C ASP A 135 3.37 -17.56 -15.17
N ASN A 136 3.92 -17.66 -13.95
CA ASN A 136 3.24 -17.20 -12.75
C ASN A 136 2.90 -15.71 -12.81
N VAL A 137 3.85 -14.88 -13.26
CA VAL A 137 3.63 -13.42 -13.37
C VAL A 137 2.75 -13.10 -14.57
N ALA A 138 2.99 -13.74 -15.72
CA ALA A 138 2.24 -13.53 -16.95
C ALA A 138 0.77 -14.00 -16.89
N TYR A 139 0.44 -14.90 -15.95
CA TYR A 139 -0.81 -15.65 -15.90
C TYR A 139 -2.06 -14.81 -16.19
N ARG A 140 -2.17 -13.67 -15.52
CA ARG A 140 -3.32 -12.76 -15.66
C ARG A 140 -3.43 -12.12 -17.04
N LEU A 141 -2.30 -11.79 -17.67
CA LEU A 141 -2.28 -11.18 -19.00
C LEU A 141 -2.62 -12.21 -20.06
N HIS A 142 -2.14 -13.44 -19.91
CA HIS A 142 -2.52 -14.57 -20.77
C HIS A 142 -4.02 -14.90 -20.67
N GLU A 143 -4.61 -14.88 -19.46
CA GLU A 143 -6.07 -15.04 -19.30
C GLU A 143 -6.88 -13.92 -19.99
N GLN A 144 -6.29 -12.74 -20.15
CA GLN A 144 -6.89 -11.62 -20.88
C GLN A 144 -6.69 -11.75 -22.41
N GLY A 145 -5.91 -12.72 -22.85
CA GLY A 145 -5.65 -12.98 -24.27
C GLY A 145 -4.69 -11.97 -24.91
N LEU A 146 -3.82 -11.32 -24.11
CA LEU A 146 -2.81 -10.41 -24.66
C LEU A 146 -1.75 -11.21 -25.44
N PRO A 147 -1.24 -10.65 -26.55
CA PRO A 147 -0.15 -11.26 -27.31
C PRO A 147 1.17 -11.20 -26.55
N GLU A 148 2.06 -12.15 -26.83
CA GLU A 148 3.33 -12.31 -26.10
C GLU A 148 4.23 -11.08 -26.19
N GLU A 149 4.17 -10.35 -27.31
CA GLU A 149 4.92 -9.11 -27.53
C GLU A 149 4.54 -8.00 -26.51
N GLU A 150 3.33 -8.05 -25.94
CA GLU A 150 2.87 -7.14 -24.90
C GLU A 150 3.11 -7.72 -23.50
N VAL A 151 3.05 -9.03 -23.34
CA VAL A 151 3.19 -9.72 -22.05
C VAL A 151 4.64 -9.70 -21.55
N GLU A 152 5.61 -10.09 -22.39
CA GLU A 152 7.01 -10.24 -21.96
C GLU A 152 7.61 -8.94 -21.37
N PRO A 153 7.46 -7.76 -21.98
CA PRO A 153 7.98 -6.51 -21.40
C PRO A 153 7.41 -6.19 -20.02
N GLU A 154 6.11 -6.46 -19.81
CA GLU A 154 5.43 -6.23 -18.54
C GLU A 154 5.90 -7.18 -17.46
N VAL A 155 6.05 -8.47 -17.77
CA VAL A 155 6.60 -9.46 -16.85
C VAL A 155 8.02 -9.07 -16.42
N ARG A 156 8.88 -8.69 -17.37
CA ARG A 156 10.24 -8.23 -17.04
C ARG A 156 10.22 -6.96 -16.19
N ARG A 157 9.30 -6.02 -16.47
CA ARG A 157 9.12 -4.81 -15.67
C ARG A 157 8.77 -5.15 -14.22
N MET A 158 7.82 -6.06 -14.01
CA MET A 158 7.42 -6.49 -12.67
C MET A 158 8.54 -7.26 -11.94
N LEU A 159 9.26 -8.12 -12.65
CA LEU A 159 10.38 -8.85 -12.05
C LEU A 159 11.56 -7.93 -11.69
N ARG A 160 11.85 -6.90 -12.49
CA ARG A 160 12.81 -5.83 -12.11
C ARG A 160 12.36 -5.07 -10.87
N PHE A 161 11.08 -4.72 -10.78
CA PHE A 161 10.52 -4.03 -9.60
C PHE A 161 10.78 -4.80 -8.30
N VAL A 162 10.70 -6.14 -8.34
CA VAL A 162 10.95 -7.00 -7.18
C VAL A 162 12.39 -7.55 -7.10
N ASN A 163 13.31 -7.09 -7.96
CA ASN A 163 14.71 -7.53 -8.07
C ASN A 163 14.84 -9.06 -8.27
N LEU A 164 14.10 -9.61 -9.25
CA LEU A 164 14.12 -11.06 -9.58
C LEU A 164 14.14 -11.33 -11.09
N GLU A 165 14.62 -10.39 -11.92
CA GLU A 165 14.69 -10.63 -13.37
C GLU A 165 15.55 -11.84 -13.74
N ASP A 166 16.65 -12.07 -13.00
CA ASP A 166 17.53 -13.22 -13.22
C ASP A 166 16.91 -14.59 -12.86
N ALA A 167 15.73 -14.57 -12.24
CA ALA A 167 15.01 -15.78 -11.85
C ALA A 167 13.82 -16.11 -12.78
N ILE A 168 13.69 -15.43 -13.91
CA ILE A 168 12.52 -15.48 -14.80
C ILE A 168 12.18 -16.91 -15.26
N ASP A 169 13.18 -17.73 -15.55
CA ASP A 169 13.02 -19.10 -16.07
C ASP A 169 12.95 -20.16 -14.95
N LYS A 170 13.11 -19.77 -13.69
CA LYS A 170 13.10 -20.72 -12.58
C LYS A 170 11.69 -21.22 -12.25
N MET A 171 11.66 -22.44 -11.68
CA MET A 171 10.44 -22.98 -11.09
C MET A 171 10.31 -22.56 -9.63
N PRO A 172 9.07 -22.49 -9.05
CA PRO A 172 8.87 -22.14 -7.64
C PRO A 172 9.68 -22.98 -6.65
N ALA A 173 9.91 -24.24 -6.95
CA ALA A 173 10.72 -25.15 -6.12
C ALA A 173 12.20 -24.73 -6.01
N GLU A 174 12.73 -23.96 -6.97
CA GLU A 174 14.10 -23.46 -7.00
C GLU A 174 14.28 -22.13 -6.26
N LEU A 175 13.18 -21.56 -5.72
CA LEU A 175 13.16 -20.26 -5.08
C LEU A 175 13.21 -20.39 -3.55
N SER A 176 13.92 -19.45 -2.89
CA SER A 176 13.78 -19.27 -1.45
C SER A 176 12.36 -18.77 -1.08
N GLY A 177 11.97 -18.88 0.19
CA GLY A 177 10.68 -18.38 0.67
C GLY A 177 10.46 -16.88 0.36
N GLY A 178 11.49 -16.06 0.57
CA GLY A 178 11.46 -14.64 0.23
C GLY A 178 11.36 -14.37 -1.27
N MET A 179 12.04 -15.17 -2.11
CA MET A 179 11.91 -15.08 -3.56
C MET A 179 10.48 -15.43 -4.01
N ARG A 180 9.90 -16.53 -3.51
CA ARG A 180 8.51 -16.91 -3.83
C ARG A 180 7.54 -15.79 -3.51
N ARG A 181 7.67 -15.13 -2.35
CA ARG A 181 6.81 -13.99 -1.98
C ARG A 181 6.98 -12.80 -2.90
N ARG A 182 8.22 -12.48 -3.28
CA ARG A 182 8.49 -11.39 -4.24
C ARG A 182 7.91 -11.69 -5.64
N VAL A 183 7.98 -12.93 -6.11
CA VAL A 183 7.28 -13.36 -7.34
C VAL A 183 5.76 -13.22 -7.17
N GLY A 184 5.20 -13.60 -6.01
CA GLY A 184 3.80 -13.39 -5.68
C GLY A 184 3.38 -11.92 -5.71
N ILE A 185 4.27 -11.00 -5.28
CA ILE A 185 4.06 -9.55 -5.40
C ILE A 185 4.08 -9.14 -6.87
N ALA A 186 5.09 -9.56 -7.65
CA ALA A 186 5.15 -9.25 -9.09
C ALA A 186 3.88 -9.71 -9.83
N ARG A 187 3.39 -10.92 -9.53
CA ARG A 187 2.12 -11.44 -10.08
C ARG A 187 0.91 -10.62 -9.63
N ALA A 188 0.89 -10.14 -8.39
CA ALA A 188 -0.21 -9.31 -7.90
C ALA A 188 -0.26 -7.93 -8.55
N LEU A 189 0.90 -7.41 -8.99
CA LEU A 189 1.04 -6.08 -9.57
C LEU A 189 0.84 -6.04 -11.09
N ILE A 190 0.96 -7.19 -11.76
CA ILE A 190 0.79 -7.25 -13.22
C ILE A 190 -0.59 -6.71 -13.63
N GLY A 191 -0.64 -5.82 -14.61
CA GLY A 191 -1.86 -5.14 -15.05
C GLY A 191 -2.26 -3.95 -14.16
N ASP A 192 -1.32 -3.36 -13.44
CA ASP A 192 -1.38 -2.08 -12.71
C ASP A 192 -2.62 -1.91 -11.79
N PRO A 193 -2.80 -2.80 -10.80
CA PRO A 193 -3.91 -2.69 -9.87
C PRO A 193 -3.83 -1.41 -9.06
N LYS A 194 -4.99 -0.80 -8.76
CA LYS A 194 -5.06 0.42 -7.93
C LYS A 194 -5.16 0.10 -6.43
N ILE A 195 -5.43 -1.14 -6.10
CA ILE A 195 -5.56 -1.63 -4.73
C ILE A 195 -4.72 -2.91 -4.59
N VAL A 196 -3.92 -3.02 -3.53
CA VAL A 196 -3.18 -4.24 -3.22
C VAL A 196 -3.51 -4.71 -1.80
N LEU A 197 -3.87 -5.98 -1.69
CA LEU A 197 -4.19 -6.63 -0.43
C LEU A 197 -3.03 -7.55 -0.04
N PHE A 198 -2.44 -7.33 1.12
CA PHE A 198 -1.36 -8.14 1.68
C PHE A 198 -1.90 -8.94 2.88
N ASP A 199 -1.91 -10.26 2.78
CA ASP A 199 -2.31 -11.15 3.88
C ASP A 199 -1.06 -11.79 4.50
N GLU A 200 -0.56 -11.19 5.57
CA GLU A 200 0.63 -11.62 6.33
C GLU A 200 1.88 -11.91 5.44
N PRO A 201 2.28 -10.98 4.56
CA PRO A 201 3.27 -11.25 3.53
C PRO A 201 4.69 -11.49 4.07
N THR A 202 4.96 -11.13 5.32
CA THR A 202 6.28 -11.26 5.97
C THR A 202 6.36 -12.43 6.94
N ALA A 203 5.23 -13.06 7.27
CA ALA A 203 5.17 -14.10 8.30
C ALA A 203 6.18 -15.24 8.06
N GLY A 204 7.01 -15.52 9.08
CA GLY A 204 8.02 -16.57 9.03
C GLY A 204 9.23 -16.27 8.14
N LEU A 205 9.43 -15.01 7.72
CA LEU A 205 10.67 -14.57 7.07
C LEU A 205 11.68 -14.05 8.10
N ASP A 206 12.95 -14.12 7.73
CA ASP A 206 14.01 -13.43 8.47
C ASP A 206 13.86 -11.91 8.33
N PRO A 207 14.32 -11.11 9.33
CA PRO A 207 14.11 -9.67 9.35
C PRO A 207 14.59 -8.91 8.10
N PRO A 208 15.75 -9.20 7.49
CA PRO A 208 16.17 -8.54 6.25
C PRO A 208 15.22 -8.81 5.08
N THR A 209 14.74 -10.04 4.94
CA THR A 209 13.80 -10.41 3.87
C THR A 209 12.42 -9.78 4.11
N ALA A 210 11.92 -9.77 5.36
CA ALA A 210 10.67 -9.10 5.73
C ALA A 210 10.74 -7.60 5.42
N ARG A 211 11.87 -6.95 5.72
CA ARG A 211 12.10 -5.55 5.37
C ARG A 211 11.97 -5.30 3.86
N THR A 212 12.58 -6.15 3.03
CA THR A 212 12.46 -6.02 1.56
C THR A 212 11.00 -6.05 1.10
N ILE A 213 10.15 -6.87 1.72
CA ILE A 213 8.70 -6.90 1.41
C ILE A 213 8.02 -5.58 1.81
N CYS A 214 8.36 -5.03 2.99
CA CYS A 214 7.84 -3.72 3.43
C CYS A 214 8.30 -2.60 2.48
N GLU A 215 9.56 -2.61 2.02
CA GLU A 215 10.09 -1.65 1.04
C GLU A 215 9.32 -1.69 -0.28
N LEU A 216 8.92 -2.87 -0.76
CA LEU A 216 8.07 -2.99 -1.95
C LEU A 216 6.68 -2.38 -1.70
N ALA A 217 6.08 -2.62 -0.53
CA ALA A 217 4.79 -2.01 -0.18
C ALA A 217 4.89 -0.47 -0.07
N MET A 218 5.99 0.06 0.50
CA MET A 218 6.24 1.52 0.54
C MET A 218 6.41 2.11 -0.86
N LYS A 219 7.18 1.47 -1.76
CA LYS A 219 7.30 1.92 -3.16
C LYS A 219 5.94 2.02 -3.84
N LEU A 220 5.06 1.05 -3.65
CA LEU A 220 3.71 1.05 -4.23
C LEU A 220 2.87 2.21 -3.70
N ARG A 221 2.93 2.48 -2.40
CA ARG A 221 2.20 3.58 -1.77
C ARG A 221 2.73 4.94 -2.22
N ASP A 222 4.05 5.13 -2.15
CA ASP A 222 4.67 6.46 -2.23
C ASP A 222 5.00 6.89 -3.67
N LEU A 223 5.28 5.93 -4.56
CA LEU A 223 5.69 6.21 -5.93
C LEU A 223 4.61 5.88 -6.98
N GLU A 224 3.71 4.93 -6.68
CA GLU A 224 2.70 4.45 -7.63
C GLU A 224 1.26 4.82 -7.20
N ASP A 225 1.09 5.55 -6.09
CA ASP A 225 -0.21 5.95 -5.50
C ASP A 225 -1.20 4.77 -5.33
N VAL A 226 -0.67 3.59 -5.01
CA VAL A 226 -1.45 2.37 -4.80
C VAL A 226 -2.02 2.36 -3.40
N SER A 227 -3.33 2.16 -3.28
CA SER A 227 -4.00 1.96 -1.99
C SER A 227 -3.78 0.53 -1.50
N SER A 228 -3.59 0.31 -0.21
CA SER A 228 -3.40 -1.06 0.27
C SER A 228 -4.01 -1.35 1.64
N ILE A 229 -4.38 -2.62 1.84
CA ILE A 229 -4.57 -3.23 3.16
C ILE A 229 -3.38 -4.14 3.40
N PHE A 230 -2.69 -3.94 4.52
CA PHE A 230 -1.55 -4.75 4.95
C PHE A 230 -1.89 -5.44 6.27
N VAL A 231 -2.25 -6.71 6.21
CA VAL A 231 -2.54 -7.52 7.40
C VAL A 231 -1.24 -8.06 7.95
N THR A 232 -0.99 -7.82 9.24
CA THR A 232 0.17 -8.37 9.95
C THR A 232 -0.07 -8.49 11.44
N HIS A 233 0.70 -9.33 12.11
CA HIS A 233 0.82 -9.37 13.57
C HIS A 233 2.24 -8.97 14.04
N GLU A 234 3.14 -8.62 13.11
CA GLU A 234 4.54 -8.29 13.38
C GLU A 234 4.73 -6.80 13.55
N MET A 235 5.27 -6.38 14.70
CA MET A 235 5.47 -4.96 15.04
C MET A 235 6.56 -4.27 14.21
N ASN A 236 7.57 -5.02 13.76
CA ASN A 236 8.63 -4.46 12.90
C ASN A 236 8.07 -3.93 11.59
N ASN A 237 7.04 -4.60 11.02
CA ASN A 237 6.38 -4.14 9.79
C ASN A 237 5.69 -2.79 10.01
N LEU A 238 5.07 -2.61 11.18
CA LEU A 238 4.43 -1.35 11.55
C LEU A 238 5.45 -0.22 11.58
N GLU A 239 6.62 -0.45 12.21
CA GLU A 239 7.67 0.55 12.28
C GLU A 239 8.14 0.96 10.87
N TYR A 240 8.47 0.00 10.00
CA TYR A 240 8.92 0.31 8.64
C TYR A 240 7.86 1.07 7.84
N LEU A 241 6.64 0.55 7.79
CA LEU A 241 5.57 1.11 6.95
C LEU A 241 5.05 2.47 7.42
N CYS A 242 5.11 2.77 8.72
CA CYS A 242 4.58 4.01 9.29
C CYS A 242 5.64 5.10 9.52
N SER A 243 6.94 4.72 9.61
CA SER A 243 8.01 5.68 9.92
C SER A 243 8.91 5.98 8.73
N GLU A 244 8.78 5.24 7.64
CA GLU A 244 9.63 5.40 6.47
C GLU A 244 8.78 5.60 5.20
N TYR A 245 9.35 6.29 4.22
CA TYR A 245 8.75 6.52 2.90
C TYR A 245 9.79 6.40 1.80
N ALA A 246 9.33 6.02 0.60
CA ALA A 246 10.17 5.87 -0.57
C ALA A 246 10.20 7.16 -1.39
N VAL A 247 11.39 7.60 -1.79
CA VAL A 247 11.59 8.75 -2.70
C VAL A 247 12.57 8.39 -3.80
N VAL A 248 12.50 9.09 -4.92
CA VAL A 248 13.51 9.01 -5.97
C VAL A 248 14.51 10.15 -5.77
N ASN A 249 15.79 9.80 -5.56
CA ASN A 249 16.84 10.78 -5.38
C ASN A 249 17.27 11.44 -6.71
N GLU A 250 18.19 12.39 -6.64
CA GLU A 250 18.70 13.13 -7.82
C GLU A 250 19.36 12.22 -8.87
N GLU A 251 19.85 11.05 -8.47
CA GLU A 251 20.48 10.05 -9.34
C GLU A 251 19.45 9.10 -9.99
N GLY A 252 18.14 9.25 -9.68
CA GLY A 252 17.08 8.39 -10.16
C GLY A 252 16.96 7.06 -9.38
N ALA A 253 17.69 6.91 -8.27
CA ALA A 253 17.59 5.72 -7.43
C ALA A 253 16.48 5.88 -6.37
N VAL A 254 15.76 4.80 -6.08
CA VAL A 254 14.79 4.77 -4.98
C VAL A 254 15.54 4.61 -3.66
N VAL A 255 15.34 5.56 -2.75
CA VAL A 255 15.87 5.56 -1.39
C VAL A 255 14.73 5.61 -0.39
N PHE A 256 14.98 5.14 0.84
CA PHE A 256 14.00 5.17 1.92
C PHE A 256 14.47 6.15 2.97
N GLU A 257 13.60 7.11 3.28
CA GLU A 257 13.84 8.12 4.29
C GLU A 257 12.94 7.92 5.48
N ARG A 258 13.39 8.34 6.67
CA ARG A 258 12.57 8.34 7.88
C ARG A 258 11.83 9.66 8.01
N GLU A 259 10.58 9.56 8.45
CA GLU A 259 9.76 10.72 8.79
C GLU A 259 10.42 11.50 9.94
N GLY A 260 10.59 12.81 9.75
CA GLY A 260 11.09 13.70 10.80
C GLY A 260 9.99 14.07 11.80
N GLU A 261 10.36 14.57 12.99
CA GLU A 261 9.45 14.83 14.12
C GLU A 261 8.26 15.78 13.86
N ARG A 262 8.11 16.36 12.67
CA ARG A 262 7.18 17.48 12.44
C ARG A 262 6.14 17.33 11.34
N LEU A 263 6.20 16.29 10.51
CA LEU A 263 5.25 16.10 9.39
C LEU A 263 4.92 14.63 9.23
N CYS A 264 3.61 14.30 9.23
CA CYS A 264 3.14 12.98 8.85
C CYS A 264 3.12 12.89 7.32
N LEU A 265 4.24 12.51 6.73
CA LEU A 265 4.40 12.35 5.28
C LEU A 265 3.91 10.98 4.82
N THR A 266 3.91 9.99 5.72
CA THR A 266 3.47 8.64 5.38
C THR A 266 1.94 8.57 5.34
N ASN A 267 1.39 8.25 4.17
CA ASN A 267 -0.04 7.98 4.05
C ASN A 267 -0.38 6.58 4.60
N CYS A 268 -0.11 6.38 5.89
CA CYS A 268 -0.27 5.12 6.60
C CYS A 268 -1.18 5.28 7.81
N LYS A 269 -2.16 4.39 7.96
CA LYS A 269 -3.07 4.34 9.12
C LYS A 269 -3.11 2.94 9.68
N VAL A 270 -3.24 2.86 10.99
CA VAL A 270 -3.26 1.61 11.75
C VAL A 270 -4.67 1.34 12.27
N MET A 271 -5.13 0.13 12.11
CA MET A 271 -6.37 -0.38 12.69
C MET A 271 -6.04 -1.66 13.47
N MET A 272 -6.45 -1.75 14.72
CA MET A 272 -6.26 -2.94 15.52
C MET A 272 -7.58 -3.65 15.79
N MET A 273 -7.56 -4.95 15.55
CA MET A 273 -8.74 -5.81 15.71
C MET A 273 -8.59 -6.79 16.86
N ARG A 274 -9.70 -7.00 17.58
CA ARG A 274 -9.84 -8.04 18.58
C ARG A 274 -11.25 -8.62 18.55
N GLU A 275 -11.35 -9.95 18.43
CA GLU A 275 -12.62 -10.68 18.49
C GLU A 275 -13.72 -10.08 17.59
N GLY A 276 -13.35 -9.78 16.33
CA GLY A 276 -14.26 -9.22 15.32
C GLY A 276 -14.61 -7.75 15.47
N ASN A 277 -14.00 -7.03 16.43
CA ASN A 277 -14.22 -5.60 16.66
C ASN A 277 -12.96 -4.79 16.36
N ILE A 278 -13.14 -3.55 15.94
CA ILE A 278 -12.06 -2.56 15.89
C ILE A 278 -11.91 -1.98 17.29
N ILE A 279 -10.75 -2.19 17.91
CA ILE A 279 -10.42 -1.64 19.25
C ILE A 279 -9.57 -0.38 19.15
N PHE A 280 -8.97 -0.12 17.98
CA PHE A 280 -8.19 1.09 17.72
C PHE A 280 -8.20 1.42 16.21
N SER A 281 -8.22 2.71 15.87
CA SER A 281 -8.00 3.23 14.53
C SER A 281 -7.33 4.60 14.61
N GLY A 282 -6.14 4.76 14.01
CA GLY A 282 -5.38 6.01 14.10
C GLY A 282 -4.01 5.92 13.44
N THR A 283 -3.08 6.77 13.88
CA THR A 283 -1.66 6.75 13.49
C THR A 283 -0.86 5.81 14.38
N ASP A 284 0.35 5.41 13.96
CA ASP A 284 1.28 4.64 14.79
C ASP A 284 1.60 5.38 16.10
N GLU A 285 1.82 6.69 16.04
CA GLU A 285 2.08 7.49 17.23
C GLU A 285 0.91 7.43 18.23
N SER A 286 -0.33 7.55 17.77
CA SER A 286 -1.51 7.44 18.63
C SER A 286 -1.72 6.02 19.17
N LEU A 287 -1.35 4.98 18.40
CA LEU A 287 -1.38 3.59 18.86
C LEU A 287 -0.41 3.37 20.03
N ARG A 288 0.82 3.88 19.92
CA ARG A 288 1.84 3.75 20.97
C ARG A 288 1.45 4.46 22.27
N ARG A 289 0.61 5.51 22.17
CA ARG A 289 0.06 6.25 23.34
C ARG A 289 -1.24 5.69 23.89
N ALA A 290 -1.83 4.68 23.21
CA ALA A 290 -3.09 4.09 23.68
C ALA A 290 -2.92 3.42 25.04
N GLU A 291 -3.86 3.68 25.99
CA GLU A 291 -3.80 3.16 27.35
C GLU A 291 -4.44 1.77 27.50
N ASP A 292 -5.08 1.25 26.44
CA ASP A 292 -5.73 -0.06 26.45
C ASP A 292 -4.72 -1.17 26.80
N PRO A 293 -4.97 -2.00 27.84
CA PRO A 293 -4.04 -3.02 28.30
C PRO A 293 -3.72 -4.09 27.25
N TYR A 294 -4.67 -4.40 26.35
CA TYR A 294 -4.45 -5.35 25.26
C TYR A 294 -3.51 -4.78 24.21
N ILE A 295 -3.72 -3.51 23.84
CA ILE A 295 -2.84 -2.79 22.91
C ILE A 295 -1.42 -2.73 23.50
N GLN A 296 -1.29 -2.31 24.76
CA GLN A 296 0.02 -2.21 25.41
C GLN A 296 0.74 -3.58 25.52
N LYS A 297 -0.01 -4.65 25.80
CA LYS A 297 0.56 -6.01 25.81
C LYS A 297 1.03 -6.41 24.42
N PHE A 298 0.23 -6.14 23.37
CA PHE A 298 0.57 -6.46 21.99
C PHE A 298 1.83 -5.71 21.52
N LEU A 299 1.94 -4.41 21.86
CA LEU A 299 3.10 -3.58 21.51
C LEU A 299 4.41 -4.03 22.15
N ARG A 300 4.36 -4.61 23.35
CA ARG A 300 5.56 -5.08 24.08
C ARG A 300 6.11 -6.42 23.57
N GLY A 301 5.38 -7.08 22.67
CA GLY A 301 5.67 -8.47 22.31
C GLY A 301 5.28 -9.44 23.45
N HIS A 302 4.80 -10.59 23.10
CA HIS A 302 4.43 -11.61 24.09
C HIS A 302 5.59 -12.04 24.95
#